data_8ee59666d1a951c1324713ef38bd162c
#
_entry.id   8ee59666d1a951c1324713ef38bd162c
#
_cell.length_a   1.000
_cell.length_b   1.000
_cell.length_c   1.000
_cell.angle_alpha   90.00
_cell.angle_beta   90.00
_cell.angle_gamma   90.00
#
_symmetry.space_group_name_H-M   'P 1'
#
loop_
_entity.id
_entity.type
_entity.pdbx_description
1 polymer ?
#
loop_
_entity_poly.entity_id
_entity_poly.type
_entity_poly.pdbx_seq_one_letter_code
_entity_poly.pdbx_strand_id
1 'polypeptide(L)'
;MARPYIRWLQRLESYRRALAALKRAVATAQARELSELEELGLIQAFEFTHELSWQLLKDVLEDQGVTGISGSRDAVRESVRLELLPQGDELGWMAMIRSRNLTSHTYNPSVAREIALLIVEQYAPALERLLAALEPRAAARLADGLDSPAPGPGASSDPAPGAG
;
A
#
# COMPACT_ATOMS: atom_id res chain seq x y z
N MET A 1 -22.98 15.11 -5.53
CA MET A 1 -21.62 15.64 -5.79
C MET A 1 -20.66 14.46 -5.92
N ALA A 2 -19.98 14.34 -7.04
CA ALA A 2 -18.95 13.35 -7.21
C ALA A 2 -17.76 13.70 -6.29
N ARG A 3 -17.33 12.77 -5.43
CA ARG A 3 -16.11 12.93 -4.66
C ARG A 3 -14.92 12.97 -5.63
N PRO A 4 -13.93 13.86 -5.41
CA PRO A 4 -12.74 13.85 -6.26
C PRO A 4 -12.09 12.46 -6.24
N TYR A 5 -11.70 12.02 -7.42
CA TYR A 5 -11.00 10.73 -7.58
C TYR A 5 -9.61 10.84 -6.99
N ILE A 6 -9.38 10.21 -5.86
CA ILE A 6 -8.06 10.14 -5.22
C ILE A 6 -7.61 8.68 -5.29
N ARG A 7 -6.65 8.40 -6.15
CA ARG A 7 -6.19 7.04 -6.47
C ARG A 7 -5.79 6.24 -5.23
N TRP A 8 -5.02 6.84 -4.34
CA TRP A 8 -4.52 6.11 -3.18
C TRP A 8 -5.62 5.74 -2.18
N LEU A 9 -6.70 6.51 -2.09
CA LEU A 9 -7.84 6.15 -1.23
C LEU A 9 -8.56 4.90 -1.71
N GLN A 10 -8.67 4.72 -3.02
CA GLN A 10 -9.24 3.49 -3.60
C GLN A 10 -8.30 2.31 -3.42
N ARG A 11 -6.99 2.51 -3.61
CA ARG A 11 -6.00 1.47 -3.36
C ARG A 11 -5.94 1.08 -1.89
N LEU A 12 -6.11 2.02 -0.97
CA LEU A 12 -6.20 1.75 0.46
C LEU A 12 -7.35 0.79 0.78
N GLU A 13 -8.49 0.94 0.13
CA GLU A 13 -9.63 0.02 0.30
C GLU A 13 -9.29 -1.40 -0.17
N SER A 14 -8.63 -1.53 -1.31
CA SER A 14 -8.14 -2.83 -1.79
C SER A 14 -7.10 -3.41 -0.85
N TYR A 15 -6.21 -2.57 -0.32
CA TYR A 15 -5.19 -2.97 0.66
C TYR A 15 -5.81 -3.48 1.96
N ARG A 16 -6.84 -2.81 2.48
CA ARG A 16 -7.58 -3.28 3.67
C ARG A 16 -8.10 -4.70 3.49
N ARG A 17 -8.69 -4.99 2.33
CA ARG A 17 -9.23 -6.32 2.01
C ARG A 17 -8.14 -7.38 1.91
N ALA A 18 -7.06 -7.07 1.22
CA ALA A 18 -5.93 -7.98 1.09
C ALA A 18 -5.28 -8.27 2.45
N LEU A 19 -5.06 -7.23 3.26
CA LEU A 19 -4.51 -7.38 4.60
C LEU A 19 -5.44 -8.20 5.52
N ALA A 20 -6.74 -8.01 5.43
CA ALA A 20 -7.70 -8.79 6.21
C ALA A 20 -7.62 -10.29 5.85
N ALA A 21 -7.46 -10.63 4.57
CA ALA A 21 -7.25 -12.02 4.13
C ALA A 21 -5.91 -12.57 4.65
N LEU A 22 -4.85 -11.79 4.59
CA LEU A 22 -3.55 -12.18 5.14
C LEU A 22 -3.62 -12.42 6.65
N LYS A 23 -4.29 -11.56 7.39
CA LYS A 23 -4.47 -11.70 8.84
C LYS A 23 -5.22 -12.97 9.21
N ARG A 24 -6.23 -13.36 8.44
CA ARG A 24 -6.92 -14.65 8.65
C ARG A 24 -5.99 -15.83 8.44
N ALA A 25 -5.16 -15.80 7.40
CA ALA A 25 -4.18 -16.86 7.15
C ALA A 25 -3.12 -16.92 8.26
N VAL A 26 -2.64 -15.77 8.73
CA VAL A 26 -1.70 -15.66 9.87
C VAL A 26 -2.33 -16.23 11.15
N ALA A 27 -3.58 -15.92 11.43
CA ALA A 27 -4.29 -16.45 12.60
C ALA A 27 -4.37 -17.99 12.57
N THR A 28 -4.62 -18.57 11.39
CA THR A 28 -4.58 -20.03 11.22
C THR A 28 -3.18 -20.60 11.48
N ALA A 29 -2.14 -19.96 10.96
CA ALA A 29 -0.76 -20.37 11.17
C ALA A 29 -0.32 -20.31 12.64
N GLN A 30 -0.84 -19.34 13.39
CA GLN A 30 -0.57 -19.19 14.83
C GLN A 30 -1.34 -20.20 15.68
N ALA A 31 -2.49 -20.69 15.22
CA ALA A 31 -3.33 -21.62 15.95
C ALA A 31 -2.89 -23.08 15.80
N ARG A 32 -2.31 -23.44 14.68
CA ARG A 32 -1.89 -24.82 14.35
C ARG A 32 -0.86 -24.84 13.22
N GLU A 33 -0.25 -25.99 13.02
CA GLU A 33 0.61 -26.24 11.87
C GLU A 33 -0.21 -26.17 10.56
N LEU A 34 0.33 -25.51 9.55
CA LEU A 34 -0.29 -25.41 8.23
C LEU A 34 0.03 -26.65 7.39
N SER A 35 -0.94 -27.07 6.57
CA SER A 35 -0.65 -27.98 5.46
C SER A 35 0.20 -27.27 4.41
N GLU A 36 0.83 -28.02 3.53
CA GLU A 36 1.61 -27.46 2.42
C GLU A 36 0.76 -26.51 1.56
N LEU A 37 -0.48 -26.88 1.25
CA LEU A 37 -1.39 -26.04 0.48
C LEU A 37 -1.75 -24.75 1.23
N GLU A 38 -1.98 -24.82 2.53
CA GLU A 38 -2.26 -23.66 3.36
C GLU A 38 -1.04 -22.74 3.48
N GLU A 39 0.16 -23.28 3.55
CA GLU A 39 1.41 -22.52 3.57
C GLU A 39 1.59 -21.73 2.26
N LEU A 40 1.34 -22.37 1.11
CA LEU A 40 1.34 -21.71 -0.19
C LEU A 40 0.25 -20.64 -0.28
N GLY A 41 -0.91 -20.88 0.31
CA GLY A 41 -2.00 -19.90 0.40
C GLY A 41 -1.63 -18.67 1.23
N LEU A 42 -0.94 -18.86 2.36
CA LEU A 42 -0.40 -17.78 3.18
C LEU A 42 0.60 -16.92 2.39
N ILE A 43 1.50 -17.56 1.66
CA ILE A 43 2.49 -16.87 0.82
C ILE A 43 1.80 -16.09 -0.29
N GLN A 44 0.79 -16.65 -0.93
CA GLN A 44 0.01 -15.97 -1.96
C GLN A 44 -0.71 -14.72 -1.40
N ALA A 45 -1.31 -14.83 -0.23
CA ALA A 45 -1.95 -13.68 0.44
C ALA A 45 -0.92 -12.58 0.77
N PHE A 46 0.28 -12.96 1.17
CA PHE A 46 1.40 -12.04 1.38
C PHE A 46 1.80 -11.34 0.07
N GLU A 47 1.95 -12.08 -1.03
CA GLU A 47 2.32 -11.49 -2.32
C GLU A 47 1.33 -10.41 -2.75
N PHE A 48 0.03 -10.67 -2.68
CA PHE A 48 -1.01 -9.68 -3.00
C PHE A 48 -0.96 -8.45 -2.11
N THR A 49 -0.81 -8.66 -0.82
CA THR A 49 -0.80 -7.56 0.15
C THR A 49 0.44 -6.70 -0.01
N HIS A 50 1.60 -7.33 -0.21
CA HIS A 50 2.86 -6.63 -0.46
C HIS A 50 2.80 -5.79 -1.75
N GLU A 51 2.31 -6.36 -2.84
CA GLU A 51 2.17 -5.63 -4.11
C GLU A 51 1.30 -4.39 -3.96
N LEU A 52 0.15 -4.51 -3.31
CA LEU A 52 -0.72 -3.38 -3.02
C LEU A 52 -0.06 -2.37 -2.08
N SER A 53 0.74 -2.82 -1.11
CA SER A 53 1.37 -1.95 -0.13
C SER A 53 2.34 -0.94 -0.75
N TRP A 54 3.26 -1.40 -1.60
CA TRP A 54 4.22 -0.48 -2.19
C TRP A 54 3.61 0.41 -3.27
N GLN A 55 2.62 -0.08 -4.03
CA GLN A 55 1.86 0.75 -4.95
C GLN A 55 1.05 1.82 -4.22
N LEU A 56 0.49 1.46 -3.06
CA LEU A 56 -0.20 2.41 -2.18
C LEU A 56 0.74 3.49 -1.67
N LEU A 57 1.93 3.12 -1.20
CA LEU A 57 2.96 4.09 -0.80
C LEU A 57 3.32 5.02 -1.95
N LYS A 58 3.53 4.48 -3.15
CA LYS A 58 3.79 5.29 -4.35
C LYS A 58 2.66 6.28 -4.62
N ASP A 59 1.42 5.83 -4.60
CA ASP A 59 0.26 6.69 -4.86
C ASP A 59 0.11 7.79 -3.81
N VAL A 60 0.38 7.50 -2.53
CA VAL A 60 0.39 8.51 -1.45
C VAL A 60 1.48 9.56 -1.70
N LEU A 61 2.68 9.12 -2.06
CA LEU A 61 3.81 10.00 -2.38
C LEU A 61 3.51 10.90 -3.59
N GLU A 62 2.91 10.34 -4.63
CA GLU A 62 2.51 11.10 -5.81
C GLU A 62 1.44 12.14 -5.47
N ASP A 63 0.48 11.83 -4.61
CA ASP A 63 -0.53 12.79 -4.11
C ASP A 63 0.11 13.95 -3.32
N GLN A 64 1.28 13.72 -2.74
CA GLN A 64 2.10 14.75 -2.06
C GLN A 64 3.06 15.49 -3.01
N GLY A 65 3.03 15.21 -4.30
CA GLY A 65 3.86 15.87 -5.31
C GLY A 65 5.23 15.22 -5.56
N VAL A 66 5.49 14.04 -4.98
CA VAL A 66 6.72 13.29 -5.25
C VAL A 66 6.62 12.59 -6.61
N THR A 67 7.66 12.71 -7.43
CA THR A 67 7.74 12.12 -8.77
C THR A 67 8.96 11.22 -8.91
N GLY A 68 8.99 10.39 -9.96
CA GLY A 68 10.16 9.58 -10.30
C GLY A 68 10.33 8.30 -9.50
N ILE A 69 9.29 7.82 -8.82
CA ILE A 69 9.33 6.54 -8.09
C ILE A 69 9.23 5.40 -9.11
N SER A 70 10.29 4.62 -9.23
CA SER A 70 10.40 3.58 -10.27
C SER A 70 10.01 2.17 -9.79
N GLY A 71 9.94 1.91 -8.48
CA GLY A 71 9.58 0.60 -7.96
C GLY A 71 9.47 0.55 -6.45
N SER A 72 9.33 -0.66 -5.91
CA SER A 72 9.09 -0.88 -4.49
C SER A 72 10.19 -0.34 -3.58
N ARG A 73 11.46 -0.50 -3.96
CA ARG A 73 12.59 0.01 -3.16
C ARG A 73 12.58 1.53 -3.05
N ASP A 74 12.34 2.22 -4.17
CA ASP A 74 12.26 3.68 -4.18
C ASP A 74 11.06 4.16 -3.36
N ALA A 75 9.91 3.50 -3.50
CA ALA A 75 8.72 3.81 -2.72
C ALA A 75 8.97 3.69 -1.22
N VAL A 76 9.64 2.62 -0.77
CA VAL A 76 9.98 2.42 0.64
C VAL A 76 10.94 3.50 1.13
N ARG A 77 12.04 3.77 0.41
CA ARG A 77 13.04 4.77 0.81
C ARG A 77 12.44 6.16 0.92
N GLU A 78 11.66 6.58 -0.08
CA GLU A 78 10.97 7.88 -0.04
C GLU A 78 9.94 7.94 1.09
N SER A 79 9.24 6.84 1.35
CA SER A 79 8.27 6.77 2.45
C SER A 79 8.93 6.90 3.82
N VAL A 80 10.13 6.35 4.01
CA VAL A 80 10.92 6.54 5.23
C VAL A 80 11.42 7.97 5.32
N ARG A 81 11.95 8.52 4.22
CA ARG A 81 12.43 9.89 4.18
C ARG A 81 11.36 10.92 4.52
N LEU A 82 10.13 10.70 4.08
CA LEU A 82 8.98 11.57 4.32
C LEU A 82 8.12 11.15 5.53
N GLU A 83 8.64 10.26 6.35
CA GLU A 83 7.99 9.81 7.60
C GLU A 83 6.60 9.15 7.41
N LEU A 84 6.34 8.59 6.22
CA LEU A 84 5.19 7.70 6.01
C LEU A 84 5.42 6.33 6.67
N LEU A 85 6.66 5.88 6.67
CA LEU A 85 7.13 4.69 7.36
C LEU A 85 8.14 5.08 8.45
N PRO A 86 8.11 4.44 9.63
CA PRO A 86 9.14 4.65 10.64
C PRO A 86 10.54 4.30 10.11
N GLN A 87 11.56 5.09 10.50
CA GLN A 87 12.94 4.82 10.08
C GLN A 87 13.43 3.42 10.49
N GLY A 88 12.99 2.95 11.65
CA GLY A 88 13.32 1.60 12.13
C GLY A 88 12.73 0.46 11.29
N ASP A 89 11.73 0.72 10.48
CA ASP A 89 11.07 -0.30 9.66
C ASP A 89 11.74 -0.51 8.29
N GLU A 90 12.66 0.34 7.86
CA GLU A 90 13.27 0.26 6.52
C GLU A 90 13.89 -1.10 6.22
N LEU A 91 14.68 -1.64 7.14
CA LEU A 91 15.33 -2.94 6.96
C LEU A 91 14.31 -4.07 6.82
N GLY A 92 13.22 -4.03 7.59
CA GLY A 92 12.12 -4.98 7.50
C GLY A 92 11.42 -4.93 6.15
N TRP A 93 11.15 -3.73 5.64
CA TRP A 93 10.56 -3.55 4.31
C TRP A 93 11.49 -4.01 3.18
N MET A 94 12.80 -3.77 3.30
CA MET A 94 13.78 -4.29 2.32
C MET A 94 13.88 -5.80 2.37
N ALA A 95 13.77 -6.41 3.56
CA ALA A 95 13.70 -7.86 3.71
C ALA A 95 12.42 -8.43 3.08
N MET A 96 11.29 -7.75 3.24
CA MET A 96 10.01 -8.11 2.63
C MET A 96 10.10 -8.14 1.09
N ILE A 97 10.74 -7.14 0.49
CA ILE A 97 10.99 -7.09 -0.95
C ILE A 97 11.85 -8.28 -1.41
N ARG A 98 12.91 -8.62 -0.65
CA ARG A 98 13.75 -9.79 -0.97
C ARG A 98 12.96 -11.09 -0.91
N SER A 99 12.17 -11.29 0.15
CA SER A 99 11.32 -12.47 0.29
C SER A 99 10.29 -12.56 -0.83
N ARG A 100 9.68 -11.44 -1.23
CA ARG A 100 8.75 -11.39 -2.37
C ARG A 100 9.42 -11.90 -3.65
N ASN A 101 10.67 -11.55 -3.89
CA ASN A 101 11.43 -12.03 -5.05
C ASN A 101 11.73 -13.54 -4.98
N LEU A 102 11.77 -14.12 -3.79
CA LEU A 102 11.99 -15.55 -3.57
C LEU A 102 10.71 -16.39 -3.65
N THR A 103 9.52 -15.77 -3.70
CA THR A 103 8.26 -16.55 -3.74
C THR A 103 8.09 -17.40 -4.99
N SER A 104 8.82 -17.11 -6.07
CA SER A 104 8.90 -17.97 -7.24
C SER A 104 9.64 -19.31 -7.00
N HIS A 105 10.32 -19.46 -5.88
CA HIS A 105 11.07 -20.66 -5.48
C HIS A 105 10.39 -21.48 -4.37
N THR A 106 9.11 -21.25 -4.11
CA THR A 106 8.35 -21.95 -3.05
C THR A 106 8.03 -23.40 -3.37
N TYR A 107 8.40 -23.90 -4.55
CA TYR A 107 8.45 -25.33 -4.83
C TYR A 107 9.46 -26.07 -3.94
N ASN A 108 10.43 -25.34 -3.36
CA ASN A 108 11.33 -25.86 -2.32
C ASN A 108 10.67 -25.68 -0.94
N PRO A 109 10.32 -26.79 -0.22
CA PRO A 109 9.62 -26.69 1.05
C PRO A 109 10.34 -25.90 2.13
N SER A 110 11.68 -25.90 2.14
CA SER A 110 12.44 -25.14 3.14
C SER A 110 12.35 -23.63 2.89
N VAL A 111 12.34 -23.20 1.64
CA VAL A 111 12.15 -21.78 1.26
C VAL A 111 10.73 -21.33 1.61
N ALA A 112 9.73 -22.12 1.29
CA ALA A 112 8.35 -21.82 1.63
C ALA A 112 8.14 -21.65 3.13
N ARG A 113 8.69 -22.57 3.93
CA ARG A 113 8.60 -22.53 5.40
C ARG A 113 9.27 -21.31 5.99
N GLU A 114 10.46 -20.96 5.51
CA GLU A 114 11.18 -19.77 5.96
C GLU A 114 10.39 -18.49 5.67
N ILE A 115 9.86 -18.34 4.46
CA ILE A 115 9.04 -17.19 4.07
C ILE A 115 7.76 -17.14 4.91
N ALA A 116 7.07 -18.26 5.12
CA ALA A 116 5.87 -18.34 5.95
C ALA A 116 6.12 -17.86 7.37
N LEU A 117 7.23 -18.28 7.96
CA LEU A 117 7.63 -17.85 9.31
C LEU A 117 7.87 -16.34 9.38
N LEU A 118 8.60 -15.79 8.41
CA LEU A 118 8.86 -14.35 8.33
C LEU A 118 7.56 -13.54 8.13
N ILE A 119 6.61 -14.05 7.37
CA ILE A 119 5.31 -13.42 7.19
C ILE A 119 4.59 -13.30 8.54
N VAL A 120 4.53 -14.37 9.29
CA VAL A 120 3.82 -14.41 10.59
C VAL A 120 4.51 -13.51 11.61
N GLU A 121 5.83 -13.56 11.71
CA GLU A 121 6.58 -12.90 12.77
C GLU A 121 6.93 -11.45 12.49
N GLN A 122 7.16 -11.08 11.22
CA GLN A 122 7.70 -9.78 10.86
C GLN A 122 6.86 -9.02 9.83
N TYR A 123 6.45 -9.66 8.74
CA TYR A 123 5.87 -8.97 7.61
C TYR A 123 4.42 -8.56 7.82
N ALA A 124 3.59 -9.45 8.33
CA ALA A 124 2.20 -9.11 8.64
C ALA A 124 2.10 -7.98 9.68
N PRO A 125 2.87 -7.98 10.77
CA PRO A 125 2.90 -6.84 11.69
C PRO A 125 3.33 -5.52 11.03
N ALA A 126 4.32 -5.53 10.14
CA ALA A 126 4.75 -4.33 9.41
C ALA A 126 3.65 -3.80 8.47
N LEU A 127 2.95 -4.69 7.79
CA LEU A 127 1.83 -4.34 6.91
C LEU A 127 0.64 -3.78 7.70
N GLU A 128 0.39 -4.29 8.89
CA GLU A 128 -0.61 -3.74 9.81
C GLU A 128 -0.24 -2.34 10.30
N ARG A 129 1.02 -2.09 10.61
CA ARG A 129 1.50 -0.76 10.99
C ARG A 129 1.34 0.26 9.86
N LEU A 130 1.55 -0.16 8.61
CA LEU A 130 1.29 0.71 7.46
C LEU A 130 -0.19 1.12 7.40
N LEU A 131 -1.11 0.20 7.55
CA LEU A 131 -2.55 0.54 7.58
C LEU A 131 -2.85 1.53 8.70
N ALA A 132 -2.35 1.29 9.90
CA ALA A 132 -2.55 2.17 11.04
C ALA A 132 -1.99 3.58 10.81
N ALA A 133 -0.87 3.70 10.09
CA ALA A 133 -0.28 5.00 9.72
C ALA A 133 -1.10 5.75 8.66
N LEU A 134 -1.73 5.04 7.73
CA LEU A 134 -2.47 5.65 6.63
C LEU A 134 -3.92 5.99 6.97
N GLU A 135 -4.54 5.33 7.93
CA GLU A 135 -5.94 5.60 8.32
C GLU A 135 -6.20 7.07 8.71
N PRO A 136 -5.39 7.69 9.60
CA PRO A 136 -5.58 9.11 9.93
C PRO A 136 -5.33 10.04 8.73
N ARG A 137 -4.38 9.69 7.86
CA ARG A 137 -4.10 10.45 6.64
C ARG A 137 -5.26 10.38 5.65
N ALA A 138 -5.90 9.24 5.54
CA ALA A 138 -7.08 9.04 4.69
C ALA A 138 -8.25 9.89 5.19
N ALA A 139 -8.51 9.90 6.51
CA ALA A 139 -9.54 10.72 7.12
C ALA A 139 -9.29 12.22 6.89
N ALA A 140 -8.06 12.70 7.09
CA ALA A 140 -7.67 14.09 6.83
C ALA A 140 -7.84 14.46 5.36
N ARG A 141 -7.40 13.60 4.45
CA ARG A 141 -7.50 13.84 3.00
C ARG A 141 -8.93 13.91 2.51
N LEU A 142 -9.82 13.12 3.08
CA LEU A 142 -11.25 13.18 2.79
C LEU A 142 -11.89 14.47 3.30
N ALA A 143 -11.50 14.93 4.50
CA ALA A 143 -11.95 16.21 5.05
C ALA A 143 -11.53 17.40 4.18
N ASP A 144 -10.26 17.46 3.76
CA ASP A 144 -9.73 18.50 2.86
C ASP A 144 -10.48 18.54 1.52
N GLY A 145 -10.87 17.38 1.00
CA GLY A 145 -11.67 17.29 -0.24
C GLY A 145 -13.10 17.81 -0.11
N LEU A 146 -13.63 17.88 1.10
CA LEU A 146 -14.96 18.43 1.39
C LEU A 146 -14.93 19.96 1.55
N ASP A 147 -13.80 20.52 2.00
CA ASP A 147 -13.61 21.95 2.24
C ASP A 147 -13.09 22.73 1.01
N SER A 148 -12.69 22.06 -0.06
CA SER A 148 -12.29 22.73 -1.29
C SER A 148 -13.52 23.38 -1.95
N PRO A 149 -13.56 24.73 -2.13
CA PRO A 149 -14.65 25.37 -2.86
C PRO A 149 -14.69 24.83 -4.29
N ALA A 150 -15.90 24.54 -4.76
CA ALA A 150 -16.12 24.16 -6.15
C ALA A 150 -15.46 25.20 -7.07
N PRO A 151 -14.78 24.81 -8.16
CA PRO A 151 -14.29 25.76 -9.14
C PRO A 151 -15.47 26.59 -9.62
N GLY A 152 -15.39 27.90 -9.38
CA GLY A 152 -16.40 28.85 -9.82
C GLY A 152 -16.68 28.68 -11.32
N PRO A 153 -17.90 28.94 -11.79
CA PRO A 153 -18.22 28.88 -13.21
C PRO A 153 -17.30 29.84 -13.97
N GLY A 154 -16.57 29.25 -14.90
CA GLY A 154 -15.56 29.96 -15.69
C GLY A 154 -16.08 31.28 -16.23
N ALA A 155 -15.29 32.33 -16.01
CA ALA A 155 -15.50 33.58 -16.67
C ALA A 155 -15.45 33.34 -18.19
N SER A 156 -16.60 33.39 -18.81
CA SER A 156 -16.74 33.44 -20.25
C SER A 156 -16.10 34.74 -20.72
N SER A 157 -14.91 34.67 -21.29
CA SER A 157 -14.33 35.76 -22.07
C SER A 157 -15.14 35.88 -23.36
N ASP A 158 -16.06 36.82 -23.38
CA ASP A 158 -16.68 37.32 -24.60
C ASP A 158 -15.58 37.90 -25.51
N PRO A 159 -15.52 37.51 -26.78
CA PRO A 159 -14.70 38.21 -27.74
C PRO A 159 -15.37 39.53 -28.12
N ALA A 160 -14.66 40.61 -27.94
CA ALA A 160 -15.09 41.94 -28.37
C ALA A 160 -15.39 41.97 -29.89
N PRO A 161 -16.46 42.65 -30.32
CA PRO A 161 -16.76 42.81 -31.75
C PRO A 161 -15.74 43.73 -32.42
N GLY A 162 -15.12 43.24 -33.48
CA GLY A 162 -14.25 44.03 -34.34
C GLY A 162 -15.00 45.18 -35.01
N ALA A 163 -14.41 46.33 -34.88
CA ALA A 163 -14.83 47.54 -35.66
C ALA A 163 -14.08 47.57 -36.97
N GLY A 164 -14.87 47.80 -38.05
CA GLY A 164 -14.61 48.45 -39.24
C GLY A 164 -13.44 48.17 -40.17
#